data_486e7d694a810812e19c0ed4e67f3645
#
_entry.id   486e7d694a810812e19c0ed4e67f3645
#
_cell.length_a   1.000
_cell.length_b   1.000
_cell.length_c   1.000
_cell.angle_alpha   90.00
_cell.angle_beta   90.00
_cell.angle_gamma   90.00
#
_symmetry.space_group_name_H-M   'P 1'
#
loop_
_entity.id
_entity.type
_entity.pdbx_description
1 polymer ?
#
loop_
_entity_poly.entity_id
_entity_poly.type
_entity_poly.pdbx_seq_one_letter_code
_entity_poly.pdbx_strand_id
1 'polypeptide(L)'
;MQYRKRSFLYRKILRGMRTCAREPCQLKLTIFGAQSVSVPQGLGSFRRTCPFCFYRNEPIYSLKIGWHHAYCVPGFGQGRFVYQGNPFDLAEGRQKRGVKAMKQVLRAYKKTVSIVNETATGLYVGLAKDGVGFLLESYDKNNGRYSFFGINPEAIVNSRGNSLVIRGQDGAEEVLEGNPIQHLKAFYDRYEVHKDDGELAFTGGLVGSLAYDFVRYSEELPDENPDEIGIETVQFMLATKYLVIDHVAETLTGVCLAEDTPEGRVRGCREAAELIQKAREQMKASETRFHPDGRIVHKSDTREEYGKKVEQIKKYIREGHIFQTVLSQRWTIETGQSGFELYKELRVLNPSPYLYYFNFGEFEIIGSSPEMLVKQTDNRVYTCPIAGTRRRGVDAEEDQLLKDDLLQDEKERAEHVMLVDLARNDMGRISEFGTVKVTQFMQVQNYSHVMHIVSLVEGKKKGIYHPMDLVASFLPAGTLSGAPKIRAMEIIDELETVRRGLYGGATGYIDFNGNMDFCITIRTMIKKGSRVYLQAGAGIVADSIPDNEYQECCNKVMALAKTLVEEEQL
;
A
#
# COMPACT_ATOMS: atom_id res chain seq x y z
N MET A 1 -5.78 -14.72 32.72
CA MET A 1 -5.90 -16.20 32.86
C MET A 1 -5.00 -16.98 31.90
N GLN A 2 -4.72 -16.52 30.71
CA GLN A 2 -3.81 -17.17 29.74
C GLN A 2 -2.32 -17.18 30.15
N TYR A 3 -1.82 -16.16 30.83
CA TYR A 3 -0.43 -16.11 31.33
C TYR A 3 -0.13 -17.20 32.36
N ARG A 4 -1.09 -17.59 33.20
CA ARG A 4 -0.90 -18.72 34.13
C ARG A 4 -0.90 -20.09 33.43
N LYS A 5 -1.57 -20.24 32.29
CA LYS A 5 -1.53 -21.49 31.50
C LYS A 5 -0.21 -21.68 30.76
N ARG A 6 0.42 -20.59 30.26
CA ARG A 6 1.75 -20.67 29.62
C ARG A 6 2.88 -21.02 30.61
N SER A 7 2.84 -20.49 31.83
CA SER A 7 3.82 -20.83 32.86
C SER A 7 3.68 -22.28 33.36
N PHE A 8 2.46 -22.82 33.32
CA PHE A 8 2.20 -24.23 33.71
C PHE A 8 2.67 -25.21 32.63
N LEU A 9 2.51 -24.87 31.36
CA LEU A 9 3.02 -25.63 30.22
C LEU A 9 4.56 -25.64 30.22
N TYR A 10 5.18 -24.52 30.46
CA TYR A 10 6.64 -24.37 30.55
C TYR A 10 7.25 -25.20 31.67
N ARG A 11 6.61 -25.25 32.87
CA ARG A 11 7.05 -26.10 33.99
C ARG A 11 6.83 -27.59 33.75
N LYS A 12 5.84 -27.98 32.95
CA LYS A 12 5.58 -29.38 32.59
C LYS A 12 6.59 -29.88 31.55
N ILE A 13 6.99 -29.02 30.60
CA ILE A 13 8.03 -29.29 29.60
C ILE A 13 9.39 -29.48 30.27
N LEU A 14 9.75 -28.67 31.27
CA LEU A 14 11.01 -28.79 32.00
C LEU A 14 11.08 -30.05 32.90
N ARG A 15 9.95 -30.63 33.34
CA ARG A 15 9.94 -31.90 34.08
C ARG A 15 10.10 -33.13 33.19
N GLY A 16 9.69 -33.09 31.92
CA GLY A 16 9.84 -34.20 30.96
C GLY A 16 11.27 -34.42 30.46
N MET A 17 12.14 -33.41 30.59
CA MET A 17 13.52 -33.44 30.08
C MET A 17 14.50 -34.30 30.91
N ARG A 18 14.10 -34.86 32.05
CA ARG A 18 15.00 -35.62 32.95
C ARG A 18 15.14 -37.11 32.68
N THR A 19 14.42 -37.71 31.72
CA THR A 19 14.32 -39.14 31.58
C THR A 19 14.80 -39.74 30.26
N CYS A 20 15.36 -38.98 29.33
CA CYS A 20 15.70 -39.48 28.00
C CYS A 20 17.22 -39.50 27.72
N ALA A 21 17.98 -40.31 28.47
CA ALA A 21 19.44 -40.41 28.32
C ALA A 21 19.99 -41.84 28.05
N ARG A 22 19.13 -42.80 27.68
CA ARG A 22 19.63 -44.17 27.37
C ARG A 22 18.71 -44.86 26.36
N GLU A 23 18.97 -44.69 25.03
CA GLU A 23 18.76 -45.68 23.97
C GLU A 23 18.95 -45.01 22.59
N PRO A 24 19.46 -45.71 21.55
CA PRO A 24 19.67 -45.14 20.21
C PRO A 24 18.30 -45.02 19.49
N CYS A 25 17.81 -43.79 19.29
CA CYS A 25 16.59 -43.51 18.53
C CYS A 25 16.83 -43.52 17.02
N GLN A 26 16.04 -44.29 16.28
CA GLN A 26 15.89 -44.11 14.83
C GLN A 26 15.02 -42.87 14.54
N LEU A 27 15.60 -41.91 13.87
CA LEU A 27 14.91 -40.66 13.48
C LEU A 27 14.03 -40.89 12.24
N LYS A 28 12.71 -40.72 12.36
CA LYS A 28 11.80 -40.57 11.22
C LYS A 28 11.37 -39.12 11.10
N LEU A 29 11.66 -38.52 9.96
CA LEU A 29 11.21 -37.16 9.60
C LEU A 29 9.85 -37.30 8.89
N THR A 30 8.80 -36.70 9.44
CA THR A 30 7.49 -36.62 8.77
C THR A 30 7.20 -35.17 8.45
N ILE A 31 7.16 -34.82 7.17
CA ILE A 31 6.73 -33.51 6.67
C ILE A 31 5.26 -33.66 6.26
N PHE A 32 4.40 -32.79 6.71
CA PHE A 32 2.98 -32.83 6.36
C PHE A 32 2.82 -32.79 4.83
N GLY A 33 2.24 -33.87 4.27
CA GLY A 33 1.98 -34.00 2.83
C GLY A 33 3.08 -34.64 1.98
N ALA A 34 4.20 -35.17 2.56
CA ALA A 34 5.26 -35.86 1.82
C ALA A 34 5.54 -37.27 2.38
N GLN A 35 5.97 -38.18 1.51
CA GLN A 35 6.40 -39.52 1.90
C GLN A 35 7.58 -39.49 2.85
N SER A 36 7.60 -40.38 3.83
CA SER A 36 8.69 -40.51 4.83
C SER A 36 10.04 -40.79 4.17
N VAL A 37 11.04 -39.96 4.45
CA VAL A 37 12.42 -40.18 4.01
C VAL A 37 13.25 -40.69 5.18
N SER A 38 13.87 -41.85 5.02
CA SER A 38 14.83 -42.40 5.97
C SER A 38 16.21 -41.78 5.71
N VAL A 39 16.84 -41.28 6.74
CA VAL A 39 18.19 -40.72 6.66
C VAL A 39 19.21 -41.83 6.97
N PRO A 40 20.23 -42.06 6.10
CA PRO A 40 21.28 -43.04 6.36
C PRO A 40 22.13 -42.67 7.57
N GLN A 41 22.54 -43.68 8.34
CA GLN A 41 23.57 -43.50 9.38
C GLN A 41 24.90 -43.07 8.74
N GLY A 42 25.41 -41.87 9.07
CA GLY A 42 26.79 -41.52 8.68
C GLY A 42 27.04 -40.06 8.30
N LEU A 43 26.35 -39.09 8.80
CA LEU A 43 26.72 -37.67 8.61
C LEU A 43 27.29 -37.08 9.92
N GLY A 44 28.60 -37.02 9.97
CA GLY A 44 29.35 -36.39 11.05
C GLY A 44 29.39 -34.90 10.94
N SER A 45 29.28 -34.29 12.05
CA SER A 45 29.53 -32.94 12.56
C SER A 45 28.31 -32.13 12.96
N PHE A 46 27.95 -32.26 14.22
CA PHE A 46 27.10 -31.32 14.91
C PHE A 46 27.96 -30.15 15.45
N ARG A 47 27.67 -28.90 15.07
CA ARG A 47 28.23 -27.73 15.73
C ARG A 47 27.23 -27.10 16.69
N ARG A 48 27.72 -26.79 17.89
CA ARG A 48 27.00 -26.04 18.91
C ARG A 48 26.96 -24.57 18.51
N THR A 49 25.77 -23.99 18.26
CA THR A 49 25.63 -22.53 18.14
C THR A 49 24.17 -22.10 18.48
N CYS A 50 24.01 -21.58 19.69
CA CYS A 50 22.83 -20.80 20.05
C CYS A 50 23.28 -19.56 20.84
N PRO A 51 23.01 -18.33 20.40
CA PRO A 51 23.45 -17.09 21.08
C PRO A 51 22.73 -16.80 22.41
N PHE A 52 21.68 -17.52 22.76
CA PHE A 52 20.87 -17.26 23.96
C PHE A 52 21.11 -18.24 25.13
N CYS A 53 22.04 -19.19 25.00
CA CYS A 53 22.35 -20.15 26.06
C CYS A 53 23.58 -19.77 26.85
N PHE A 54 23.53 -18.67 27.57
CA PHE A 54 24.53 -18.31 28.57
C PHE A 54 24.05 -18.64 29.99
N TYR A 55 23.44 -19.79 30.21
CA TYR A 55 23.30 -20.36 31.57
C TYR A 55 22.90 -21.84 31.48
N ARG A 56 23.90 -22.68 31.86
CA ARG A 56 23.91 -24.13 32.10
C ARG A 56 24.24 -25.04 30.91
N ASN A 57 25.33 -25.82 31.14
CA ASN A 57 25.93 -26.88 30.32
C ASN A 57 24.98 -28.06 30.00
N GLU A 58 24.02 -27.88 29.09
CA GLU A 58 23.28 -29.02 28.51
C GLU A 58 23.17 -28.85 26.98
N PRO A 59 23.42 -29.92 26.18
CA PRO A 59 23.44 -29.82 24.72
C PRO A 59 22.05 -29.80 24.12
N ILE A 60 21.69 -28.69 23.42
CA ILE A 60 20.56 -28.63 22.50
C ILE A 60 21.08 -28.99 21.12
N TYR A 61 20.45 -30.00 20.49
CA TYR A 61 20.80 -30.42 19.13
C TYR A 61 20.00 -29.62 18.11
N SER A 62 20.67 -28.90 17.23
CA SER A 62 20.07 -28.20 16.10
C SER A 62 20.61 -28.75 14.78
N LEU A 63 19.69 -28.95 13.83
CA LEU A 63 20.04 -29.37 12.47
C LEU A 63 19.82 -28.17 11.54
N LYS A 64 20.85 -27.78 10.80
CA LYS A 64 20.76 -26.70 9.81
C LYS A 64 20.36 -27.34 8.47
N ILE A 65 19.17 -27.01 7.97
CA ILE A 65 18.68 -27.41 6.65
C ILE A 65 18.56 -26.14 5.82
N GLY A 66 19.58 -25.86 5.01
CA GLY A 66 19.65 -24.60 4.28
C GLY A 66 19.82 -23.37 5.21
N TRP A 67 18.98 -22.36 5.04
CA TRP A 67 18.98 -21.11 5.84
C TRP A 67 18.06 -21.16 7.07
N HIS A 68 17.43 -22.32 7.38
CA HIS A 68 16.43 -22.47 8.43
C HIS A 68 16.94 -23.36 9.57
N HIS A 69 16.40 -23.14 10.76
CA HIS A 69 16.69 -23.91 11.95
C HIS A 69 15.47 -24.74 12.35
N ALA A 70 15.64 -26.05 12.50
CA ALA A 70 14.66 -26.94 13.09
C ALA A 70 15.11 -27.34 14.50
N TYR A 71 14.18 -27.34 15.46
CA TYR A 71 14.44 -27.69 16.85
C TYR A 71 13.76 -29.02 17.20
N CYS A 72 14.45 -29.87 17.97
CA CYS A 72 13.89 -31.10 18.47
C CYS A 72 13.14 -30.85 19.79
N VAL A 73 11.84 -31.13 19.83
CA VAL A 73 11.04 -31.08 21.05
C VAL A 73 10.82 -32.50 21.53
N PRO A 74 11.33 -32.92 22.71
CA PRO A 74 11.08 -34.25 23.25
C PRO A 74 9.65 -34.39 23.75
N GLY A 75 8.93 -35.40 23.26
CA GLY A 75 7.59 -35.73 23.75
C GLY A 75 6.97 -36.88 23.01
N PHE A 76 6.60 -37.95 23.74
CA PHE A 76 5.94 -39.15 23.26
C PHE A 76 6.71 -40.05 22.29
N GLY A 77 7.78 -40.69 22.77
CA GLY A 77 8.35 -41.90 22.14
C GLY A 77 8.91 -41.79 20.71
N GLN A 78 8.68 -40.71 20.03
CA GLN A 78 9.25 -40.35 18.71
C GLN A 78 9.49 -38.85 18.65
N GLY A 79 10.74 -38.39 18.49
CA GLY A 79 11.08 -36.99 18.34
C GLY A 79 10.44 -36.37 17.09
N ARG A 80 9.60 -35.34 17.25
CA ARG A 80 9.05 -34.55 16.16
C ARG A 80 9.82 -33.24 16.04
N PHE A 81 10.27 -32.91 14.84
CA PHE A 81 10.78 -31.58 14.54
C PHE A 81 9.62 -30.67 14.19
N VAL A 82 9.54 -29.49 14.83
CA VAL A 82 8.60 -28.43 14.50
C VAL A 82 9.36 -27.36 13.74
N TYR A 83 8.89 -27.06 12.54
CA TYR A 83 9.40 -26.00 11.69
C TYR A 83 8.72 -24.68 12.08
N GLN A 84 9.52 -23.69 12.46
CA GLN A 84 9.07 -22.30 12.60
C GLN A 84 9.78 -21.47 11.51
N GLY A 85 9.24 -21.49 10.32
CA GLY A 85 9.58 -20.59 9.20
C GLY A 85 8.36 -19.81 8.80
N ASN A 86 8.61 -18.68 8.14
CA ASN A 86 7.53 -17.89 7.54
C ASN A 86 6.75 -18.80 6.55
N PRO A 87 5.41 -18.88 6.60
CA PRO A 87 4.62 -19.70 5.67
C PRO A 87 4.91 -19.44 4.19
N PHE A 88 5.47 -18.28 3.86
CA PHE A 88 5.90 -17.93 2.51
C PHE A 88 7.13 -18.73 2.02
N ASP A 89 7.99 -19.26 2.91
CA ASP A 89 9.22 -19.96 2.52
C ASP A 89 9.00 -21.43 2.12
N LEU A 90 7.86 -22.03 2.48
CA LEU A 90 7.54 -23.44 2.13
C LEU A 90 6.90 -23.60 0.74
N ALA A 91 6.42 -22.52 0.12
CA ALA A 91 5.79 -22.55 -1.20
C ALA A 91 6.81 -22.68 -2.35
N GLU A 92 8.08 -22.30 -2.15
CA GLU A 92 9.11 -22.35 -3.21
C GLU A 92 9.61 -23.76 -3.55
N GLY A 93 9.35 -24.77 -2.72
CA GLY A 93 9.89 -26.14 -2.89
C GLY A 93 9.14 -27.03 -3.90
N ARG A 94 8.03 -26.63 -4.48
CA ARG A 94 7.26 -27.41 -5.46
C ARG A 94 6.73 -26.60 -6.64
N GLN A 95 7.61 -25.94 -7.37
CA GLN A 95 7.29 -25.75 -8.78
C GLN A 95 7.29 -27.12 -9.46
N LYS A 96 6.10 -27.69 -9.70
CA LYS A 96 5.93 -28.57 -10.85
C LYS A 96 6.58 -27.84 -12.02
N ARG A 97 7.41 -28.52 -12.82
CA ARG A 97 7.85 -28.04 -14.13
C ARG A 97 6.59 -27.76 -14.98
N GLY A 98 5.92 -26.66 -14.62
CA GLY A 98 4.92 -26.02 -15.45
C GLY A 98 5.69 -25.47 -16.65
N VAL A 99 5.15 -25.64 -17.81
CA VAL A 99 5.56 -24.97 -19.03
C VAL A 99 5.81 -23.50 -18.66
N LYS A 100 7.06 -23.04 -18.76
CA LYS A 100 7.43 -21.66 -18.53
C LYS A 100 6.62 -20.87 -19.57
N ALA A 101 5.56 -20.21 -19.15
CA ALA A 101 4.79 -19.36 -20.06
C ALA A 101 5.80 -18.42 -20.71
N MET A 102 5.82 -18.41 -22.05
CA MET A 102 6.75 -17.53 -22.77
C MET A 102 6.39 -16.10 -22.36
N LYS A 103 7.36 -15.37 -21.80
CA LYS A 103 7.17 -13.96 -21.48
C LYS A 103 6.87 -13.18 -22.75
N GLN A 104 5.92 -12.28 -22.67
CA GLN A 104 5.66 -11.33 -23.73
C GLN A 104 6.73 -10.23 -23.66
N VAL A 105 7.65 -10.25 -24.60
CA VAL A 105 8.73 -9.27 -24.69
C VAL A 105 8.23 -8.06 -25.46
N LEU A 106 8.18 -6.92 -24.79
CA LEU A 106 7.70 -5.65 -25.32
C LEU A 106 8.83 -4.62 -25.33
N ARG A 107 8.66 -3.58 -26.15
CA ARG A 107 9.47 -2.37 -26.13
C ARG A 107 8.57 -1.15 -26.05
N ALA A 108 9.02 -0.13 -25.31
CA ALA A 108 8.33 1.14 -25.19
C ALA A 108 8.68 2.04 -26.40
N TYR A 109 7.74 2.23 -27.31
CA TYR A 109 7.88 3.18 -28.44
C TYR A 109 7.26 4.50 -28.06
N LYS A 110 7.95 5.61 -28.36
CA LYS A 110 7.55 6.95 -27.92
C LYS A 110 7.55 7.98 -29.05
N LYS A 111 6.68 8.98 -28.91
CA LYS A 111 6.68 10.21 -29.68
C LYS A 111 6.59 11.37 -28.72
N THR A 112 7.54 12.31 -28.81
CA THR A 112 7.57 13.51 -27.95
C THR A 112 7.33 14.76 -28.79
N VAL A 113 6.54 15.68 -28.25
CA VAL A 113 6.24 17.00 -28.83
C VAL A 113 6.27 18.05 -27.72
N SER A 114 6.51 19.32 -28.08
CA SER A 114 6.43 20.41 -27.10
C SER A 114 4.98 20.72 -26.70
N ILE A 115 4.77 21.14 -25.44
CA ILE A 115 3.53 21.69 -24.93
C ILE A 115 3.52 23.20 -25.16
N VAL A 116 2.36 23.78 -25.48
CA VAL A 116 2.18 25.23 -25.61
C VAL A 116 1.23 25.75 -24.53
N ASN A 117 0.02 25.20 -24.45
CA ASN A 117 -1.01 25.60 -23.47
C ASN A 117 -1.83 24.40 -22.98
N GLU A 118 -1.35 23.18 -23.22
CA GLU A 118 -2.07 21.98 -22.83
C GLU A 118 -1.90 21.68 -21.33
N THR A 119 -2.98 21.25 -20.70
CA THR A 119 -2.99 20.76 -19.32
C THR A 119 -3.29 19.27 -19.30
N ALA A 120 -2.81 18.56 -18.28
CA ALA A 120 -3.08 17.12 -18.12
C ALA A 120 -4.60 16.84 -18.06
N THR A 121 -5.35 17.67 -17.32
CA THR A 121 -6.81 17.57 -17.22
C THR A 121 -7.51 17.83 -18.56
N GLY A 122 -7.07 18.84 -19.32
CA GLY A 122 -7.64 19.15 -20.65
C GLY A 122 -7.37 18.03 -21.66
N LEU A 123 -6.16 17.49 -21.70
CA LEU A 123 -5.79 16.39 -22.58
C LEU A 123 -6.48 15.09 -22.16
N TYR A 124 -6.63 14.84 -20.84
CA TYR A 124 -7.36 13.67 -20.35
C TYR A 124 -8.82 13.69 -20.79
N VAL A 125 -9.51 14.84 -20.66
CA VAL A 125 -10.89 15.01 -21.15
C VAL A 125 -10.99 14.73 -22.66
N GLY A 126 -10.01 15.19 -23.43
CA GLY A 126 -9.92 14.90 -24.87
C GLY A 126 -9.84 13.41 -25.20
N LEU A 127 -9.23 12.61 -24.34
CA LEU A 127 -9.12 11.17 -24.50
C LEU A 127 -10.34 10.42 -23.97
N ALA A 128 -10.83 10.81 -22.78
CA ALA A 128 -11.55 9.92 -21.87
C ALA A 128 -13.07 10.01 -21.97
N LYS A 129 -13.67 10.64 -22.99
CA LYS A 129 -15.14 10.73 -23.08
C LYS A 129 -15.86 9.50 -22.46
N ASP A 130 -16.02 9.50 -21.14
CA ASP A 130 -16.69 8.47 -20.31
C ASP A 130 -16.03 7.06 -20.30
N GLY A 131 -14.76 6.94 -20.70
CA GLY A 131 -14.04 5.68 -20.79
C GLY A 131 -13.26 5.32 -19.52
N VAL A 132 -13.00 4.01 -19.34
CA VAL A 132 -12.09 3.49 -18.32
C VAL A 132 -10.69 4.08 -18.52
N GLY A 133 -10.10 4.62 -17.44
CA GLY A 133 -8.80 5.26 -17.54
C GLY A 133 -8.30 5.84 -16.23
N PHE A 134 -7.13 6.42 -16.28
CA PHE A 134 -6.46 6.99 -15.11
C PHE A 134 -5.75 8.30 -15.44
N LEU A 135 -5.62 9.15 -14.42
CA LEU A 135 -4.79 10.36 -14.41
C LEU A 135 -4.05 10.42 -13.08
N LEU A 136 -2.74 10.49 -13.12
CA LEU A 136 -1.85 10.69 -11.97
C LEU A 136 -1.09 11.99 -12.16
N GLU A 137 -1.14 12.88 -11.17
CA GLU A 137 -0.44 14.15 -11.18
C GLU A 137 0.31 14.34 -9.84
N SER A 138 1.33 15.16 -9.84
CA SER A 138 1.96 15.63 -8.61
C SER A 138 1.96 17.17 -8.59
N TYR A 139 1.46 17.75 -7.52
CA TYR A 139 1.43 19.21 -7.33
C TYR A 139 2.56 19.68 -6.41
N ASP A 140 3.65 18.94 -6.32
CA ASP A 140 4.83 19.40 -5.59
C ASP A 140 5.69 20.26 -6.50
N LYS A 141 5.81 21.56 -6.19
CA LYS A 141 6.64 22.51 -6.93
C LYS A 141 8.11 22.09 -7.02
N ASN A 142 8.58 21.25 -6.10
CA ASN A 142 9.96 20.78 -6.03
C ASN A 142 10.15 19.38 -6.65
N ASN A 143 9.12 18.51 -6.63
CA ASN A 143 9.20 17.11 -7.04
C ASN A 143 8.14 16.71 -8.08
N GLY A 144 7.14 17.55 -8.33
CA GLY A 144 6.02 17.27 -9.24
C GLY A 144 6.40 17.45 -10.72
N ARG A 145 7.31 16.63 -11.21
CA ARG A 145 7.81 16.75 -12.58
C ARG A 145 6.87 16.18 -13.63
N TYR A 146 6.15 15.09 -13.31
CA TYR A 146 5.42 14.34 -14.33
C TYR A 146 3.93 14.22 -14.02
N SER A 147 3.12 14.24 -15.10
CA SER A 147 1.75 13.74 -15.09
C SER A 147 1.64 12.55 -16.02
N PHE A 148 0.95 11.48 -15.57
CA PHE A 148 0.73 10.25 -16.34
C PHE A 148 -0.76 10.04 -16.52
N PHE A 149 -1.22 9.74 -17.74
CA PHE A 149 -2.61 9.44 -17.98
C PHE A 149 -2.82 8.53 -19.18
N GLY A 150 -3.84 7.71 -19.09
CA GLY A 150 -4.20 6.77 -20.14
C GLY A 150 -5.67 6.40 -20.09
N ILE A 151 -6.16 5.89 -21.19
CA ILE A 151 -7.51 5.36 -21.33
C ILE A 151 -7.47 3.99 -21.99
N ASN A 152 -8.57 3.24 -21.84
CA ASN A 152 -8.73 1.93 -22.43
C ASN A 152 -7.50 1.04 -22.12
N PRO A 153 -7.27 0.72 -20.84
CA PRO A 153 -6.16 -0.14 -20.44
C PRO A 153 -6.24 -1.49 -21.17
N GLU A 154 -5.12 -2.14 -21.41
CA GLU A 154 -5.05 -3.46 -22.06
C GLU A 154 -5.88 -4.51 -21.30
N ALA A 155 -5.90 -4.41 -19.98
CA ALA A 155 -6.74 -5.22 -19.11
C ALA A 155 -7.05 -4.47 -17.81
N ILE A 156 -8.17 -4.85 -17.17
CA ILE A 156 -8.46 -4.57 -15.77
C ILE A 156 -8.15 -5.84 -14.98
N VAL A 157 -7.42 -5.67 -13.88
CA VAL A 157 -7.01 -6.76 -12.98
C VAL A 157 -7.57 -6.50 -11.60
N ASN A 158 -8.50 -7.32 -11.16
CA ASN A 158 -9.10 -7.17 -9.84
C ASN A 158 -9.20 -8.50 -9.10
N SER A 159 -9.22 -8.45 -7.76
CA SER A 159 -9.57 -9.65 -6.97
C SER A 159 -11.08 -9.86 -7.00
N ARG A 160 -11.50 -11.11 -6.75
CA ARG A 160 -12.88 -11.49 -6.47
C ARG A 160 -12.82 -12.57 -5.39
N GLY A 161 -12.97 -12.14 -4.14
CA GLY A 161 -12.73 -13.03 -3.01
C GLY A 161 -11.30 -13.60 -3.02
N ASN A 162 -11.16 -14.93 -3.10
CA ASN A 162 -9.85 -15.60 -3.17
C ASN A 162 -9.46 -15.97 -4.62
N SER A 163 -9.77 -15.11 -5.59
CA SER A 163 -9.42 -15.28 -7.00
C SER A 163 -8.90 -13.97 -7.57
N LEU A 164 -8.08 -14.04 -8.62
CA LEU A 164 -7.72 -12.89 -9.44
C LEU A 164 -8.48 -12.97 -10.76
N VAL A 165 -9.14 -11.88 -11.14
CA VAL A 165 -9.88 -11.75 -12.40
C VAL A 165 -9.14 -10.76 -13.30
N ILE A 166 -8.86 -11.17 -14.51
CA ILE A 166 -8.23 -10.36 -15.55
C ILE A 166 -9.23 -10.20 -16.68
N ARG A 167 -9.69 -8.97 -16.92
CA ARG A 167 -10.65 -8.64 -17.97
C ARG A 167 -9.95 -7.87 -19.08
N GLY A 168 -9.84 -8.46 -20.26
CA GLY A 168 -9.28 -7.82 -21.46
C GLY A 168 -10.21 -6.76 -22.07
N GLN A 169 -9.68 -5.98 -23.02
CA GLN A 169 -10.47 -4.96 -23.76
C GLN A 169 -11.63 -5.55 -24.57
N ASP A 170 -11.50 -6.80 -25.00
CA ASP A 170 -12.54 -7.56 -25.70
C ASP A 170 -13.65 -8.08 -24.79
N GLY A 171 -13.56 -7.83 -23.50
CA GLY A 171 -14.48 -8.31 -22.48
C GLY A 171 -14.24 -9.75 -22.04
N ALA A 172 -13.23 -10.45 -22.57
CA ALA A 172 -12.86 -11.79 -22.10
C ALA A 172 -12.34 -11.73 -20.66
N GLU A 173 -12.79 -12.66 -19.83
CA GLU A 173 -12.34 -12.80 -18.45
C GLU A 173 -11.47 -14.06 -18.28
N GLU A 174 -10.30 -13.90 -17.69
CA GLU A 174 -9.47 -14.99 -17.15
C GLU A 174 -9.63 -14.97 -15.63
N VAL A 175 -10.11 -16.07 -15.03
CA VAL A 175 -10.26 -16.20 -13.58
C VAL A 175 -9.23 -17.18 -13.06
N LEU A 176 -8.39 -16.72 -12.13
CA LEU A 176 -7.31 -17.49 -11.52
C LEU A 176 -7.67 -17.76 -10.04
N GLU A 177 -8.12 -18.98 -9.77
CA GLU A 177 -8.51 -19.40 -8.42
C GLU A 177 -7.30 -19.55 -7.49
N GLY A 178 -7.40 -19.05 -6.27
CA GLY A 178 -6.37 -19.10 -5.24
C GLY A 178 -5.86 -17.70 -4.88
N ASN A 179 -4.78 -17.64 -4.08
CA ASN A 179 -4.30 -16.38 -3.50
C ASN A 179 -4.03 -15.31 -4.55
N PRO A 180 -4.77 -14.17 -4.52
CA PRO A 180 -4.67 -13.11 -5.53
C PRO A 180 -3.29 -12.49 -5.62
N ILE A 181 -2.51 -12.44 -4.52
CA ILE A 181 -1.14 -11.87 -4.53
C ILE A 181 -0.23 -12.71 -5.42
N GLN A 182 -0.31 -14.05 -5.32
CA GLN A 182 0.52 -14.94 -6.13
C GLN A 182 0.16 -14.85 -7.60
N HIS A 183 -1.13 -14.77 -7.91
CA HIS A 183 -1.61 -14.61 -9.28
C HIS A 183 -1.26 -13.23 -9.86
N LEU A 184 -1.32 -12.18 -9.05
CA LEU A 184 -0.93 -10.83 -9.47
C LEU A 184 0.57 -10.76 -9.81
N LYS A 185 1.44 -11.41 -9.01
CA LYS A 185 2.86 -11.56 -9.33
C LYS A 185 3.06 -12.32 -10.64
N ALA A 186 2.40 -13.48 -10.77
CA ALA A 186 2.49 -14.29 -11.99
C ALA A 186 1.97 -13.55 -13.23
N PHE A 187 0.93 -12.72 -13.07
CA PHE A 187 0.43 -11.87 -14.14
C PHE A 187 1.44 -10.79 -14.54
N TYR A 188 2.01 -10.07 -13.56
CA TYR A 188 3.05 -9.08 -13.81
C TYR A 188 4.27 -9.71 -14.50
N ASP A 189 4.70 -10.89 -14.11
CA ASP A 189 5.84 -11.63 -14.68
C ASP A 189 5.60 -12.15 -16.10
N ARG A 190 4.36 -12.05 -16.64
CA ARG A 190 4.08 -12.36 -18.07
C ARG A 190 4.76 -11.37 -19.01
N TYR A 191 5.12 -10.18 -18.52
CA TYR A 191 5.65 -9.09 -19.33
C TYR A 191 7.13 -8.85 -19.04
N GLU A 192 7.88 -8.56 -20.10
CA GLU A 192 9.26 -8.08 -20.03
C GLU A 192 9.39 -6.90 -20.98
N VAL A 193 9.76 -5.72 -20.46
CA VAL A 193 9.83 -4.51 -21.28
C VAL A 193 11.28 -4.08 -21.43
N HIS A 194 11.75 -4.07 -22.68
CA HIS A 194 13.07 -3.55 -23.00
C HIS A 194 13.08 -2.02 -22.94
N LYS A 195 14.06 -1.47 -22.21
CA LYS A 195 14.28 -0.02 -22.14
C LYS A 195 14.80 0.45 -23.51
N ASP A 196 14.28 1.56 -24.01
CA ASP A 196 14.85 2.28 -25.13
C ASP A 196 15.95 3.25 -24.64
N ASP A 197 16.77 3.82 -25.55
CA ASP A 197 17.89 4.73 -25.26
C ASP A 197 17.45 6.10 -24.71
N GLY A 198 16.46 6.15 -23.83
CA GLY A 198 15.98 7.34 -23.17
C GLY A 198 15.21 7.01 -21.91
N GLU A 199 15.47 7.75 -20.84
CA GLU A 199 14.75 7.59 -19.60
C GLU A 199 13.26 7.91 -19.78
N LEU A 200 12.41 6.91 -19.53
CA LEU A 200 10.98 7.11 -19.30
C LEU A 200 10.75 7.10 -17.79
N ALA A 201 10.00 8.07 -17.31
CA ALA A 201 9.62 8.12 -15.89
C ALA A 201 8.68 6.98 -15.47
N PHE A 202 7.99 6.39 -16.45
CA PHE A 202 7.12 5.23 -16.31
C PHE A 202 7.22 4.40 -17.60
N THR A 203 7.42 3.09 -17.48
CA THR A 203 7.64 2.18 -18.62
C THR A 203 6.44 1.29 -18.91
N GLY A 204 5.24 1.72 -18.54
CA GLY A 204 4.05 0.89 -18.56
C GLY A 204 4.03 -0.09 -17.39
N GLY A 205 2.88 -0.68 -17.12
CA GLY A 205 2.73 -1.58 -15.98
C GLY A 205 1.34 -1.53 -15.38
N LEU A 206 1.25 -1.79 -14.09
CA LEU A 206 0.01 -1.80 -13.32
C LEU A 206 -0.19 -0.45 -12.62
N VAL A 207 -1.33 0.19 -12.88
CA VAL A 207 -1.71 1.48 -12.28
C VAL A 207 -3.05 1.30 -11.57
N GLY A 208 -3.15 1.68 -10.29
CA GLY A 208 -4.40 1.46 -9.54
C GLY A 208 -4.22 1.46 -8.04
N SER A 209 -4.99 0.62 -7.35
CA SER A 209 -5.09 0.64 -5.89
C SER A 209 -5.13 -0.76 -5.28
N LEU A 210 -4.63 -0.85 -4.05
CA LEU A 210 -4.78 -1.97 -3.13
C LEU A 210 -5.55 -1.48 -1.90
N ALA A 211 -6.60 -2.19 -1.50
CA ALA A 211 -7.38 -1.84 -0.32
C ALA A 211 -6.61 -2.08 0.98
N TYR A 212 -7.07 -1.47 2.09
CA TYR A 212 -6.61 -1.79 3.44
C TYR A 212 -6.70 -3.29 3.72
N ASP A 213 -7.80 -3.90 3.30
CA ASP A 213 -8.08 -5.34 3.49
C ASP A 213 -7.14 -6.28 2.72
N PHE A 214 -6.23 -5.75 1.88
CA PHE A 214 -5.17 -6.54 1.22
C PHE A 214 -4.29 -7.30 2.21
N VAL A 215 -4.14 -6.78 3.42
CA VAL A 215 -3.42 -7.44 4.51
C VAL A 215 -4.01 -8.82 4.88
N ARG A 216 -5.31 -9.04 4.68
CA ARG A 216 -6.00 -10.31 4.98
C ARG A 216 -5.55 -11.48 4.10
N TYR A 217 -4.84 -11.21 3.00
CA TYR A 217 -4.19 -12.28 2.21
C TYR A 217 -2.89 -12.80 2.85
N SER A 218 -2.35 -12.10 3.84
CA SER A 218 -1.09 -12.45 4.51
C SER A 218 -1.20 -12.61 6.02
N GLU A 219 -2.19 -11.99 6.67
CA GLU A 219 -2.40 -12.01 8.12
C GLU A 219 -3.82 -12.49 8.45
N GLU A 220 -3.96 -13.29 9.50
CA GLU A 220 -5.26 -13.72 10.00
C GLU A 220 -5.87 -12.61 10.87
N LEU A 221 -6.89 -11.96 10.37
CA LEU A 221 -7.64 -10.91 11.05
C LEU A 221 -9.13 -11.26 11.07
N PRO A 222 -9.90 -10.76 12.08
CA PRO A 222 -11.36 -10.83 12.06
C PRO A 222 -11.92 -10.22 10.77
N ASP A 223 -13.04 -10.74 10.27
CA ASP A 223 -13.66 -10.32 9.00
C ASP A 223 -15.18 -10.27 9.16
N GLU A 224 -15.63 -9.52 10.18
CA GLU A 224 -17.06 -9.47 10.56
C GLU A 224 -17.77 -8.23 10.02
N ASN A 225 -17.02 -7.19 9.63
CA ASN A 225 -17.59 -5.93 9.18
C ASN A 225 -18.18 -6.02 7.75
N PRO A 226 -19.37 -5.42 7.51
CA PRO A 226 -19.99 -5.41 6.19
C PRO A 226 -19.21 -4.54 5.21
N ASP A 227 -19.13 -5.00 3.95
CA ASP A 227 -18.63 -4.20 2.84
C ASP A 227 -19.78 -3.41 2.19
N GLU A 228 -19.92 -2.14 2.56
CA GLU A 228 -20.98 -1.27 2.05
C GLU A 228 -20.70 -0.72 0.64
N ILE A 229 -19.42 -0.63 0.25
CA ILE A 229 -19.03 -0.03 -1.03
C ILE A 229 -19.00 -1.09 -2.13
N GLY A 230 -18.58 -2.31 -1.79
CA GLY A 230 -18.47 -3.42 -2.72
C GLY A 230 -17.39 -3.15 -3.78
N ILE A 231 -16.18 -2.77 -3.33
CA ILE A 231 -15.00 -2.63 -4.18
C ILE A 231 -13.97 -3.69 -3.78
N GLU A 232 -13.50 -4.41 -4.76
CA GLU A 232 -12.56 -5.49 -4.56
C GLU A 232 -11.20 -4.99 -4.01
N THR A 233 -10.49 -5.87 -3.32
CA THR A 233 -9.24 -5.56 -2.61
C THR A 233 -8.09 -5.16 -3.55
N VAL A 234 -8.05 -5.72 -4.75
CA VAL A 234 -7.07 -5.42 -5.80
C VAL A 234 -7.78 -4.75 -6.96
N GLN A 235 -7.32 -3.59 -7.39
CA GLN A 235 -7.88 -2.82 -8.50
C GLN A 235 -6.75 -2.21 -9.32
N PHE A 236 -6.39 -2.84 -10.45
CA PHE A 236 -5.36 -2.34 -11.34
C PHE A 236 -5.83 -2.27 -12.80
N MET A 237 -5.29 -1.32 -13.51
CA MET A 237 -5.31 -1.18 -14.96
C MET A 237 -3.94 -1.55 -15.52
N LEU A 238 -3.89 -2.37 -16.55
CA LEU A 238 -2.68 -2.65 -17.29
C LEU A 238 -2.46 -1.55 -18.32
N ALA A 239 -1.53 -0.65 -18.04
CA ALA A 239 -1.22 0.51 -18.85
C ALA A 239 -0.12 0.16 -19.87
N THR A 240 -0.50 -0.11 -21.13
CA THR A 240 0.41 -0.34 -22.27
C THR A 240 0.44 0.85 -23.23
N LYS A 241 -0.56 1.76 -23.14
CA LYS A 241 -0.68 2.98 -23.95
C LYS A 241 -1.06 4.14 -23.03
N TYR A 242 -0.23 5.19 -23.02
CA TYR A 242 -0.43 6.32 -22.11
C TYR A 242 0.30 7.56 -22.60
N LEU A 243 -0.04 8.70 -21.99
CA LEU A 243 0.62 9.98 -22.19
C LEU A 243 1.38 10.38 -20.95
N VAL A 244 2.51 11.06 -21.14
CA VAL A 244 3.33 11.64 -20.08
C VAL A 244 3.55 13.11 -20.38
N ILE A 245 3.23 13.99 -19.43
CA ILE A 245 3.68 15.38 -19.43
C ILE A 245 4.92 15.48 -18.55
N ASP A 246 6.00 16.02 -19.09
CA ASP A 246 7.14 16.49 -18.31
C ASP A 246 7.01 18.02 -18.16
N HIS A 247 6.61 18.45 -16.96
CA HIS A 247 6.37 19.88 -16.67
C HIS A 247 7.64 20.73 -16.64
N VAL A 248 8.81 20.08 -16.45
CA VAL A 248 10.11 20.78 -16.45
C VAL A 248 10.65 20.95 -17.88
N ALA A 249 10.53 19.89 -18.69
CA ALA A 249 10.96 19.92 -20.08
C ALA A 249 9.90 20.53 -21.02
N GLU A 250 8.70 20.82 -20.51
CA GLU A 250 7.54 21.32 -21.27
C GLU A 250 7.24 20.43 -22.48
N THR A 251 7.17 19.11 -22.25
CA THR A 251 6.94 18.13 -23.32
C THR A 251 5.77 17.21 -23.01
N LEU A 252 5.08 16.80 -24.08
CA LEU A 252 4.07 15.75 -24.09
C LEU A 252 4.63 14.54 -24.85
N THR A 253 4.69 13.40 -24.19
CA THR A 253 5.17 12.15 -24.77
C THR A 253 4.05 11.12 -24.80
N GLY A 254 3.69 10.65 -26.00
CA GLY A 254 2.88 9.46 -26.18
C GLY A 254 3.76 8.21 -26.12
N VAL A 255 3.32 7.20 -25.39
CA VAL A 255 4.01 5.92 -25.24
C VAL A 255 3.08 4.78 -25.61
N CYS A 256 3.60 3.82 -26.36
CA CYS A 256 2.92 2.57 -26.71
C CYS A 256 3.90 1.40 -26.51
N LEU A 257 3.53 0.43 -25.68
CA LEU A 257 4.24 -0.83 -25.57
C LEU A 257 3.78 -1.74 -26.73
N ALA A 258 4.72 -2.22 -27.51
CA ALA A 258 4.45 -3.17 -28.58
C ALA A 258 5.59 -4.20 -28.66
N GLU A 259 5.39 -5.29 -29.41
CA GLU A 259 6.39 -6.34 -29.55
C GLU A 259 7.72 -5.76 -30.04
N ASP A 260 8.82 -6.31 -29.52
CA ASP A 260 10.18 -5.91 -29.92
C ASP A 260 10.55 -6.52 -31.29
N THR A 261 9.79 -6.10 -32.33
CA THR A 261 9.93 -6.51 -33.74
C THR A 261 9.86 -5.28 -34.64
N PRO A 262 10.32 -5.37 -35.91
CA PRO A 262 10.18 -4.28 -36.90
C PRO A 262 8.71 -3.83 -37.08
N GLU A 263 7.77 -4.77 -37.14
CA GLU A 263 6.34 -4.51 -37.28
C GLU A 263 5.77 -3.85 -36.01
N GLY A 264 6.15 -4.36 -34.82
CA GLY A 264 5.80 -3.78 -33.54
C GLY A 264 6.32 -2.35 -33.41
N ARG A 265 7.53 -2.04 -33.90
CA ARG A 265 8.08 -0.68 -33.91
C ARG A 265 7.23 0.26 -34.78
N VAL A 266 6.87 -0.14 -36.01
CA VAL A 266 6.04 0.69 -36.87
C VAL A 266 4.69 0.97 -36.25
N ARG A 267 4.05 -0.06 -35.69
CA ARG A 267 2.77 0.05 -34.99
C ARG A 267 2.89 0.94 -33.74
N GLY A 268 3.85 0.66 -32.87
CA GLY A 268 4.02 1.37 -31.61
C GLY A 268 4.31 2.86 -31.80
N CYS A 269 5.20 3.22 -32.74
CA CYS A 269 5.47 4.63 -33.07
C CYS A 269 4.24 5.35 -33.63
N ARG A 270 3.45 4.69 -34.49
CA ARG A 270 2.21 5.24 -35.04
C ARG A 270 1.18 5.47 -33.92
N GLU A 271 0.90 4.46 -33.10
CA GLU A 271 -0.10 4.54 -32.03
C GLU A 271 0.29 5.58 -30.98
N ALA A 272 1.58 5.70 -30.64
CA ALA A 272 2.07 6.77 -29.76
C ALA A 272 1.80 8.18 -30.30
N ALA A 273 1.94 8.38 -31.61
CA ALA A 273 1.64 9.65 -32.27
C ALA A 273 0.12 9.91 -32.35
N GLU A 274 -0.67 8.90 -32.71
CA GLU A 274 -2.14 8.97 -32.77
C GLU A 274 -2.75 9.31 -31.41
N LEU A 275 -2.17 8.80 -30.31
CA LEU A 275 -2.61 9.09 -28.96
C LEU A 275 -2.48 10.58 -28.62
N ILE A 276 -1.35 11.20 -28.98
CA ILE A 276 -1.13 12.65 -28.81
C ILE A 276 -2.13 13.44 -29.65
N GLN A 277 -2.29 13.07 -30.91
CA GLN A 277 -3.19 13.75 -31.83
C GLN A 277 -4.63 13.71 -31.32
N LYS A 278 -5.12 12.53 -30.92
CA LYS A 278 -6.46 12.34 -30.37
C LYS A 278 -6.70 13.20 -29.12
N ALA A 279 -5.70 13.24 -28.20
CA ALA A 279 -5.81 14.05 -26.99
C ALA A 279 -5.95 15.55 -27.30
N ARG A 280 -5.19 16.05 -28.27
CA ARG A 280 -5.19 17.46 -28.71
C ARG A 280 -6.46 17.87 -29.46
N GLU A 281 -6.90 17.04 -30.39
CA GLU A 281 -8.08 17.34 -31.24
C GLU A 281 -9.37 17.44 -30.42
N GLN A 282 -9.46 16.71 -29.34
CA GLN A 282 -10.64 16.64 -28.50
C GLN A 282 -10.50 17.43 -27.20
N MET A 283 -9.35 18.06 -26.98
CA MET A 283 -9.12 18.91 -25.82
C MET A 283 -10.20 20.00 -25.75
N LYS A 284 -10.95 20.02 -24.67
CA LYS A 284 -11.91 21.09 -24.36
C LYS A 284 -11.37 21.93 -23.22
N ALA A 285 -11.39 23.24 -23.38
CA ALA A 285 -11.30 24.14 -22.24
C ALA A 285 -12.54 23.87 -21.36
N SER A 286 -12.32 23.38 -20.15
CA SER A 286 -13.41 23.11 -19.21
C SER A 286 -13.80 24.42 -18.54
N GLU A 287 -14.81 25.07 -19.07
CA GLU A 287 -15.38 26.33 -18.53
C GLU A 287 -16.67 26.10 -17.71
N THR A 288 -17.01 24.88 -17.37
CA THR A 288 -18.19 24.67 -16.52
C THR A 288 -17.93 25.23 -15.12
N ARG A 289 -18.74 26.22 -14.71
CA ARG A 289 -18.81 26.63 -13.31
C ARG A 289 -19.23 25.42 -12.48
N PHE A 290 -18.33 25.00 -11.62
CA PHE A 290 -18.64 23.97 -10.64
C PHE A 290 -19.60 24.56 -9.57
N HIS A 291 -20.65 23.82 -9.23
CA HIS A 291 -21.56 24.13 -8.14
C HIS A 291 -21.75 22.87 -7.30
N PRO A 292 -21.39 22.90 -6.02
CA PRO A 292 -21.66 21.78 -5.12
C PRO A 292 -23.18 21.54 -5.06
N ASP A 293 -23.60 20.29 -5.31
CA ASP A 293 -25.01 19.87 -5.27
C ASP A 293 -25.24 18.70 -4.30
N GLY A 294 -24.19 18.35 -3.56
CA GLY A 294 -24.17 17.18 -2.70
C GLY A 294 -25.02 17.34 -1.44
N ARG A 295 -25.51 16.21 -0.93
CA ARG A 295 -26.22 16.11 0.34
C ARG A 295 -25.64 14.98 1.18
N ILE A 296 -25.28 15.27 2.43
CA ILE A 296 -24.84 14.24 3.39
C ILE A 296 -26.06 13.37 3.74
N VAL A 297 -25.98 12.07 3.42
CA VAL A 297 -27.07 11.11 3.66
C VAL A 297 -26.81 10.16 4.81
N HIS A 298 -25.52 9.92 5.15
CA HIS A 298 -25.16 9.03 6.24
C HIS A 298 -23.78 9.38 6.81
N LYS A 299 -23.63 9.17 8.12
CA LYS A 299 -22.35 9.16 8.86
C LYS A 299 -22.31 7.87 9.66
N SER A 300 -21.22 7.13 9.63
CA SER A 300 -21.10 5.83 10.31
C SER A 300 -21.19 5.92 11.83
N ASP A 301 -20.82 7.06 12.39
CA ASP A 301 -20.83 7.32 13.81
C ASP A 301 -21.38 8.70 14.14
N THR A 302 -22.17 8.76 15.19
CA THR A 302 -22.46 10.01 15.89
C THR A 302 -21.28 10.39 16.80
N ARG A 303 -21.25 11.64 17.27
CA ARG A 303 -20.22 12.12 18.21
C ARG A 303 -20.15 11.25 19.47
N GLU A 304 -21.30 10.85 20.00
CA GLU A 304 -21.37 10.02 21.20
C GLU A 304 -20.86 8.60 20.96
N GLU A 305 -21.23 7.97 19.86
CA GLU A 305 -20.77 6.62 19.48
C GLU A 305 -19.26 6.59 19.26
N TYR A 306 -18.73 7.56 18.50
CA TYR A 306 -17.29 7.70 18.29
C TYR A 306 -16.55 7.91 19.61
N GLY A 307 -17.08 8.77 20.50
CA GLY A 307 -16.51 9.01 21.82
C GLY A 307 -16.44 7.76 22.69
N LYS A 308 -17.46 6.88 22.67
CA LYS A 308 -17.45 5.60 23.38
C LYS A 308 -16.36 4.67 22.84
N LYS A 309 -16.15 4.63 21.51
CA LYS A 309 -15.08 3.85 20.88
C LYS A 309 -13.69 4.37 21.29
N VAL A 310 -13.50 5.70 21.35
CA VAL A 310 -12.26 6.31 21.84
C VAL A 310 -11.95 5.88 23.27
N GLU A 311 -12.93 5.93 24.18
CA GLU A 311 -12.74 5.49 25.57
C GLU A 311 -12.43 3.98 25.67
N GLN A 312 -13.02 3.15 24.82
CA GLN A 312 -12.68 1.73 24.75
C GLN A 312 -11.24 1.49 24.27
N ILE A 313 -10.78 2.25 23.29
CA ILE A 313 -9.36 2.21 22.82
C ILE A 313 -8.42 2.63 23.96
N LYS A 314 -8.72 3.71 24.66
CA LYS A 314 -7.94 4.17 25.85
C LYS A 314 -7.87 3.09 26.93
N LYS A 315 -8.93 2.30 27.10
CA LYS A 315 -8.92 1.14 28.00
C LYS A 315 -7.94 0.07 27.50
N TYR A 316 -7.94 -0.27 26.21
CA TYR A 316 -6.98 -1.22 25.62
C TYR A 316 -5.53 -0.73 25.77
N ILE A 317 -5.29 0.57 25.65
CA ILE A 317 -3.96 1.16 25.88
C ILE A 317 -3.53 0.97 27.35
N ARG A 318 -4.41 1.31 28.33
CA ARG A 318 -4.14 1.13 29.77
C ARG A 318 -3.91 -0.35 30.14
N GLU A 319 -4.56 -1.27 29.46
CA GLU A 319 -4.40 -2.71 29.66
C GLU A 319 -3.14 -3.27 28.95
N GLY A 320 -2.41 -2.43 28.21
CA GLY A 320 -1.15 -2.79 27.54
C GLY A 320 -1.33 -3.62 26.26
N HIS A 321 -2.50 -3.53 25.60
CA HIS A 321 -2.74 -4.20 24.34
C HIS A 321 -2.04 -3.51 23.18
N ILE A 322 -2.08 -2.18 23.16
CA ILE A 322 -1.54 -1.30 22.11
C ILE A 322 -0.99 -0.02 22.74
N PHE A 323 -0.17 0.72 21.99
CA PHE A 323 0.26 2.08 22.32
C PHE A 323 -0.61 3.13 21.63
N GLN A 324 -1.04 2.83 20.42
CA GLN A 324 -1.82 3.70 19.54
C GLN A 324 -2.63 2.85 18.56
N THR A 325 -3.80 3.36 18.15
CA THR A 325 -4.54 2.87 16.99
C THR A 325 -5.28 4.02 16.32
N VAL A 326 -5.58 3.87 15.02
CA VAL A 326 -6.36 4.86 14.26
C VAL A 326 -7.82 4.41 14.20
N LEU A 327 -8.72 5.24 14.72
CA LEU A 327 -10.16 5.03 14.60
C LEU A 327 -10.71 5.93 13.49
N SER A 328 -11.46 5.36 12.55
CA SER A 328 -12.02 6.11 11.43
C SER A 328 -13.54 6.15 11.43
N GLN A 329 -14.11 7.12 10.72
CA GLN A 329 -15.53 7.20 10.39
C GLN A 329 -15.72 7.45 8.88
N ARG A 330 -16.86 7.00 8.35
CA ARG A 330 -17.25 7.17 6.95
C ARG A 330 -18.48 8.06 6.81
N TRP A 331 -18.41 8.99 5.85
CA TRP A 331 -19.56 9.78 5.42
C TRP A 331 -19.97 9.38 4.01
N THR A 332 -21.27 9.32 3.77
CA THR A 332 -21.85 9.09 2.46
C THR A 332 -22.57 10.33 2.01
N ILE A 333 -22.25 10.80 0.81
CA ILE A 333 -22.82 12.00 0.19
C ILE A 333 -23.46 11.58 -1.13
N GLU A 334 -24.66 12.07 -1.43
CA GLU A 334 -25.29 11.92 -2.73
C GLU A 334 -25.08 13.19 -3.56
N THR A 335 -24.63 13.04 -4.82
CA THR A 335 -24.36 14.13 -5.77
C THR A 335 -24.65 13.70 -7.20
N GLY A 336 -25.08 14.64 -8.03
CA GLY A 336 -25.19 14.47 -9.49
C GLY A 336 -23.88 14.77 -10.25
N GLN A 337 -22.86 15.29 -9.59
CA GLN A 337 -21.59 15.66 -10.22
C GLN A 337 -20.84 14.43 -10.75
N SER A 338 -20.15 14.57 -11.88
CA SER A 338 -19.26 13.54 -12.38
C SER A 338 -18.00 13.44 -11.52
N GLY A 339 -17.39 12.25 -11.43
CA GLY A 339 -16.16 12.09 -10.65
C GLY A 339 -15.00 12.93 -11.18
N PHE A 340 -14.95 13.17 -12.49
CA PHE A 340 -13.90 14.02 -13.05
C PHE A 340 -14.06 15.50 -12.71
N GLU A 341 -15.30 16.01 -12.64
CA GLU A 341 -15.54 17.37 -12.13
C GLU A 341 -15.13 17.49 -10.67
N LEU A 342 -15.47 16.50 -9.83
CA LEU A 342 -15.00 16.46 -8.45
C LEU A 342 -13.47 16.43 -8.34
N TYR A 343 -12.79 15.69 -9.24
CA TYR A 343 -11.32 15.68 -9.29
C TYR A 343 -10.73 17.06 -9.60
N LYS A 344 -11.30 17.79 -10.58
CA LYS A 344 -10.84 19.13 -10.94
C LYS A 344 -10.94 20.10 -9.75
N GLU A 345 -12.05 20.04 -9.02
CA GLU A 345 -12.25 20.87 -7.83
C GLU A 345 -11.31 20.47 -6.68
N LEU A 346 -11.20 19.17 -6.40
CA LEU A 346 -10.31 18.66 -5.36
C LEU A 346 -8.85 19.08 -5.62
N ARG A 347 -8.41 19.02 -6.86
CA ARG A 347 -7.08 19.42 -7.30
C ARG A 347 -6.76 20.88 -6.98
N VAL A 348 -7.76 21.76 -7.05
CA VAL A 348 -7.63 23.20 -6.76
C VAL A 348 -7.69 23.45 -5.26
N LEU A 349 -8.67 22.85 -4.57
CA LEU A 349 -8.90 23.08 -3.15
C LEU A 349 -7.84 22.41 -2.25
N ASN A 350 -7.33 21.26 -2.66
CA ASN A 350 -6.42 20.46 -1.85
C ASN A 350 -5.24 19.92 -2.68
N PRO A 351 -4.35 20.79 -3.19
CA PRO A 351 -3.18 20.35 -3.94
C PRO A 351 -2.24 19.52 -3.06
N SER A 352 -1.80 18.36 -3.56
CA SER A 352 -0.97 17.39 -2.83
C SER A 352 0.06 16.72 -3.75
N PRO A 353 1.12 16.09 -3.18
CA PRO A 353 2.11 15.37 -3.96
C PRO A 353 1.52 14.24 -4.82
N TYR A 354 0.41 13.63 -4.38
CA TYR A 354 -0.27 12.56 -5.07
C TYR A 354 -1.71 12.95 -5.38
N LEU A 355 -1.94 13.41 -6.58
CA LEU A 355 -3.27 13.67 -7.15
C LEU A 355 -3.61 12.55 -8.12
N TYR A 356 -4.78 11.95 -7.98
CA TYR A 356 -5.17 10.84 -8.83
C TYR A 356 -6.68 10.78 -9.10
N TYR A 357 -6.97 10.34 -10.31
CA TYR A 357 -8.30 10.02 -10.77
C TYR A 357 -8.26 8.68 -11.50
N PHE A 358 -9.13 7.76 -11.10
CA PHE A 358 -9.35 6.50 -11.79
C PHE A 358 -10.83 6.35 -12.11
N ASN A 359 -11.12 5.97 -13.33
CA ASN A 359 -12.45 5.54 -13.74
C ASN A 359 -12.38 4.06 -14.13
N PHE A 360 -12.98 3.19 -13.32
CA PHE A 360 -13.09 1.76 -13.59
C PHE A 360 -14.40 1.38 -14.31
N GLY A 361 -15.22 2.37 -14.68
CA GLY A 361 -16.53 2.20 -15.28
C GLY A 361 -17.66 2.09 -14.25
N GLU A 362 -17.57 1.13 -13.34
CA GLU A 362 -18.57 0.91 -12.28
C GLU A 362 -18.40 1.87 -11.08
N PHE A 363 -17.20 2.35 -10.86
CA PHE A 363 -16.84 3.29 -9.80
C PHE A 363 -15.64 4.14 -10.20
N GLU A 364 -15.45 5.23 -9.47
CA GLU A 364 -14.37 6.18 -9.66
C GLU A 364 -13.63 6.40 -8.34
N ILE A 365 -12.29 6.55 -8.40
CA ILE A 365 -11.43 6.89 -7.27
C ILE A 365 -10.85 8.28 -7.53
N ILE A 366 -11.06 9.20 -6.59
CA ILE A 366 -10.68 10.60 -6.71
C ILE A 366 -9.88 10.97 -5.47
N GLY A 367 -8.60 11.26 -5.59
CA GLY A 367 -7.78 11.45 -4.42
C GLY A 367 -6.73 12.54 -4.50
N SER A 368 -6.39 13.06 -3.32
CA SER A 368 -5.37 14.06 -3.09
C SER A 368 -4.57 13.69 -1.83
N SER A 369 -3.76 12.63 -1.93
CA SER A 369 -2.99 12.12 -0.80
C SER A 369 -1.70 12.90 -0.57
N PRO A 370 -1.41 13.33 0.68
CA PRO A 370 -0.17 13.99 1.01
C PRO A 370 0.98 13.02 1.33
N GLU A 371 0.69 11.71 1.55
CA GLU A 371 1.61 10.81 2.24
C GLU A 371 2.07 9.66 1.35
N MET A 372 3.40 9.57 1.16
CA MET A 372 4.05 8.43 0.50
C MET A 372 3.94 7.18 1.37
N LEU A 373 3.44 6.08 0.79
CA LEU A 373 3.54 4.76 1.42
C LEU A 373 4.92 4.15 1.14
N VAL A 374 5.23 3.94 -0.12
CA VAL A 374 6.49 3.35 -0.57
C VAL A 374 6.81 3.78 -2.00
N LYS A 375 8.06 4.14 -2.25
CA LYS A 375 8.59 4.41 -3.57
C LYS A 375 9.82 3.54 -3.82
N GLN A 376 9.94 2.99 -5.02
CA GLN A 376 11.15 2.32 -5.48
C GLN A 376 11.63 2.94 -6.77
N THR A 377 12.92 3.26 -6.81
CA THR A 377 13.64 3.64 -8.03
C THR A 377 14.86 2.74 -8.14
N ASP A 378 14.91 1.95 -9.20
CA ASP A 378 15.89 0.88 -9.38
C ASP A 378 15.91 -0.08 -8.17
N ASN A 379 17.00 -0.14 -7.42
CA ASN A 379 17.11 -0.99 -6.22
C ASN A 379 16.95 -0.23 -4.90
N ARG A 380 16.65 1.07 -4.92
CA ARG A 380 16.45 1.89 -3.73
C ARG A 380 14.98 2.01 -3.41
N VAL A 381 14.65 1.77 -2.17
CA VAL A 381 13.29 1.88 -1.63
C VAL A 381 13.26 3.03 -0.63
N TYR A 382 12.19 3.80 -0.67
CA TYR A 382 11.96 4.99 0.14
C TYR A 382 10.59 4.92 0.79
N THR A 383 10.50 5.43 2.02
CA THR A 383 9.23 5.78 2.67
C THR A 383 9.42 7.07 3.45
N CYS A 384 8.35 7.84 3.58
CA CYS A 384 8.42 9.20 4.10
C CYS A 384 7.37 9.40 5.20
N PRO A 385 7.65 9.00 6.46
CA PRO A 385 6.75 9.28 7.56
C PRO A 385 6.59 10.78 7.79
N ILE A 386 5.34 11.20 7.96
CA ILE A 386 4.92 12.58 8.20
C ILE A 386 4.13 12.62 9.50
N ALA A 387 4.48 13.53 10.40
CA ALA A 387 3.74 13.80 11.62
C ALA A 387 3.81 15.28 11.99
N GLY A 388 3.01 15.68 12.96
CA GLY A 388 2.95 17.06 13.42
C GLY A 388 2.39 18.00 12.37
N THR A 389 1.59 18.94 12.81
CA THR A 389 0.97 19.91 11.89
C THR A 389 0.93 21.29 12.54
N ARG A 390 1.37 22.31 11.79
CA ARG A 390 1.07 23.71 12.07
C ARG A 390 0.54 24.38 10.82
N ARG A 391 -0.30 25.40 10.98
CA ARG A 391 -0.70 26.26 9.88
C ARG A 391 0.48 27.03 9.32
N ARG A 392 0.35 27.57 8.11
CA ARG A 392 1.29 28.56 7.58
C ARG A 392 1.12 29.89 8.31
N GLY A 393 2.21 30.61 8.46
CA GLY A 393 2.20 31.99 8.92
C GLY A 393 1.65 32.94 7.86
N VAL A 394 1.24 34.13 8.28
CA VAL A 394 0.82 35.19 7.35
C VAL A 394 2.02 35.82 6.64
N ASP A 395 3.20 35.69 7.23
CA ASP A 395 4.49 36.15 6.70
C ASP A 395 5.62 35.16 7.05
N ALA A 396 6.83 35.45 6.62
CA ALA A 396 8.00 34.60 6.82
C ALA A 396 8.47 34.55 8.28
N GLU A 397 8.22 35.58 9.07
CA GLU A 397 8.59 35.63 10.49
C GLU A 397 7.67 34.74 11.31
N GLU A 398 6.37 34.84 11.10
CA GLU A 398 5.38 33.93 11.75
C GLU A 398 5.57 32.47 11.29
N ASP A 399 5.86 32.22 9.99
CA ASP A 399 6.19 30.87 9.50
C ASP A 399 7.38 30.28 10.27
N GLN A 400 8.41 31.07 10.55
CA GLN A 400 9.57 30.59 11.29
C GLN A 400 9.21 30.30 12.77
N LEU A 401 8.41 31.14 13.41
CA LEU A 401 7.95 30.92 14.79
C LEU A 401 7.13 29.64 14.91
N LEU A 402 6.19 29.41 13.99
CA LEU A 402 5.38 28.21 13.95
C LEU A 402 6.20 26.95 13.67
N LYS A 403 7.25 27.07 12.84
CA LYS A 403 8.19 25.98 12.61
C LYS A 403 9.00 25.63 13.86
N ASP A 404 9.48 26.63 14.58
CA ASP A 404 10.25 26.44 15.81
C ASP A 404 9.35 25.86 16.91
N ASP A 405 8.10 26.34 17.03
CA ASP A 405 7.08 25.77 17.93
C ASP A 405 6.84 24.30 17.64
N LEU A 406 6.63 23.94 16.35
CA LEU A 406 6.43 22.56 15.94
C LEU A 406 7.62 21.65 16.30
N LEU A 407 8.85 22.13 16.10
CA LEU A 407 10.07 21.37 16.40
C LEU A 407 10.38 21.29 17.91
N GLN A 408 9.80 22.16 18.74
CA GLN A 408 9.94 22.14 20.20
C GLN A 408 8.83 21.31 20.89
N ASP A 409 7.74 21.01 20.20
CA ASP A 409 6.64 20.21 20.73
C ASP A 409 7.08 18.77 21.03
N GLU A 410 7.20 18.43 22.31
CA GLU A 410 7.68 17.11 22.76
C GLU A 410 6.74 15.98 22.31
N LYS A 411 5.44 16.21 22.29
CA LYS A 411 4.43 15.22 21.89
C LYS A 411 4.57 14.91 20.39
N GLU A 412 4.59 15.94 19.55
CA GLU A 412 4.71 15.79 18.09
C GLU A 412 6.03 15.11 17.72
N ARG A 413 7.12 15.46 18.39
CA ARG A 413 8.43 14.82 18.22
C ARG A 413 8.43 13.35 18.63
N ALA A 414 7.83 13.02 19.77
CA ALA A 414 7.74 11.64 20.25
C ALA A 414 6.93 10.76 19.30
N GLU A 415 5.80 11.27 18.80
CA GLU A 415 4.98 10.61 17.79
C GLU A 415 5.78 10.40 16.50
N HIS A 416 6.47 11.43 16.03
CA HIS A 416 7.27 11.33 14.82
C HIS A 416 8.40 10.30 14.92
N VAL A 417 9.11 10.23 16.07
CA VAL A 417 10.13 9.19 16.33
C VAL A 417 9.51 7.79 16.24
N MET A 418 8.34 7.59 16.82
CA MET A 418 7.62 6.31 16.75
C MET A 418 7.29 5.92 15.31
N LEU A 419 6.81 6.86 14.49
CA LEU A 419 6.52 6.62 13.07
C LEU A 419 7.79 6.31 12.26
N VAL A 420 8.90 7.00 12.54
CA VAL A 420 10.19 6.70 11.91
C VAL A 420 10.69 5.31 12.29
N ASP A 421 10.56 4.89 13.54
CA ASP A 421 10.94 3.53 13.94
C ASP A 421 10.05 2.45 13.30
N LEU A 422 8.76 2.71 13.17
CA LEU A 422 7.84 1.84 12.45
C LEU A 422 8.22 1.73 10.96
N ALA A 423 8.52 2.85 10.31
CA ALA A 423 8.99 2.89 8.93
C ALA A 423 10.32 2.14 8.75
N ARG A 424 11.26 2.27 9.69
CA ARG A 424 12.52 1.51 9.69
C ARG A 424 12.30 0.01 9.86
N ASN A 425 11.34 -0.38 10.68
CA ASN A 425 10.97 -1.79 10.87
C ASN A 425 10.38 -2.40 9.59
N ASP A 426 9.41 -1.72 8.96
CA ASP A 426 8.80 -2.17 7.70
C ASP A 426 9.86 -2.23 6.58
N MET A 427 10.73 -1.21 6.46
CA MET A 427 11.85 -1.18 5.53
C MET A 427 12.85 -2.33 5.78
N GLY A 428 13.12 -2.67 7.04
CA GLY A 428 14.05 -3.71 7.44
C GLY A 428 13.68 -5.11 6.96
N ARG A 429 12.39 -5.37 6.78
CA ARG A 429 11.87 -6.65 6.28
C ARG A 429 12.34 -6.93 4.86
N ILE A 430 12.36 -5.91 4.01
CA ILE A 430 12.59 -6.03 2.55
C ILE A 430 13.99 -5.57 2.12
N SER A 431 14.74 -4.90 2.96
CA SER A 431 16.04 -4.32 2.62
C SER A 431 17.22 -5.23 2.96
N GLU A 432 18.31 -5.10 2.20
CA GLU A 432 19.59 -5.72 2.52
C GLU A 432 20.06 -5.27 3.92
N PHE A 433 20.66 -6.20 4.67
CA PHE A 433 21.11 -5.92 6.03
C PHE A 433 22.11 -4.75 6.07
N GLY A 434 21.90 -3.82 7.00
CA GLY A 434 22.77 -2.64 7.19
C GLY A 434 22.55 -1.50 6.19
N THR A 435 21.57 -1.60 5.26
CA THR A 435 21.32 -0.56 4.26
C THR A 435 20.20 0.42 4.65
N VAL A 436 19.39 0.10 5.66
CA VAL A 436 18.32 0.98 6.14
C VAL A 436 18.94 2.20 6.85
N LYS A 437 18.61 3.39 6.34
CA LYS A 437 19.10 4.68 6.84
C LYS A 437 17.97 5.70 6.90
N VAL A 438 18.03 6.58 7.88
CA VAL A 438 17.23 7.79 7.92
C VAL A 438 18.10 8.90 7.31
N THR A 439 17.84 9.26 6.07
CA THR A 439 18.67 10.20 5.30
C THR A 439 18.27 11.67 5.55
N GLN A 440 17.01 11.87 5.92
CA GLN A 440 16.50 13.13 6.44
C GLN A 440 15.71 12.84 7.72
N PHE A 441 15.99 13.58 8.79
CA PHE A 441 15.36 13.34 10.08
C PHE A 441 14.78 14.63 10.64
N MET A 442 13.47 14.63 10.94
CA MET A 442 12.74 15.74 11.55
C MET A 442 12.90 17.08 10.81
N GLN A 443 12.81 17.10 9.48
CA GLN A 443 12.80 18.33 8.72
C GLN A 443 11.37 18.87 8.62
N VAL A 444 11.21 20.18 8.81
CA VAL A 444 9.90 20.80 8.54
C VAL A 444 9.76 21.10 7.06
N GLN A 445 8.75 20.50 6.44
CA GLN A 445 8.38 20.76 5.06
C GLN A 445 7.12 21.62 5.00
N ASN A 446 7.21 22.72 4.22
CA ASN A 446 6.11 23.65 4.03
C ASN A 446 5.25 23.22 2.84
N TYR A 447 3.96 23.05 3.08
CA TYR A 447 2.92 22.86 2.06
C TYR A 447 2.14 24.16 1.86
N SER A 448 1.13 24.15 1.00
CA SER A 448 0.35 25.36 0.67
C SER A 448 -0.34 25.99 1.88
N HIS A 449 -0.91 25.19 2.77
CA HIS A 449 -1.71 25.65 3.91
C HIS A 449 -1.19 25.24 5.28
N VAL A 450 -0.31 24.26 5.32
CA VAL A 450 0.23 23.67 6.55
C VAL A 450 1.73 23.39 6.41
N MET A 451 2.39 23.13 7.53
CA MET A 451 3.72 22.55 7.59
C MET A 451 3.72 21.30 8.43
N HIS A 452 4.59 20.35 8.10
CA HIS A 452 4.71 19.07 8.79
C HIS A 452 6.16 18.73 9.11
N ILE A 453 6.38 17.92 10.15
CA ILE A 453 7.66 17.25 10.39
C ILE A 453 7.73 16.03 9.47
N VAL A 454 8.81 15.93 8.71
CA VAL A 454 9.02 14.89 7.70
C VAL A 454 10.37 14.23 7.93
N SER A 455 10.42 12.92 7.75
CA SER A 455 11.67 12.16 7.69
C SER A 455 11.70 11.26 6.46
N LEU A 456 12.87 11.01 5.91
CA LEU A 456 13.06 10.11 4.78
C LEU A 456 13.84 8.87 5.23
N VAL A 457 13.23 7.71 5.08
CA VAL A 457 13.85 6.41 5.34
C VAL A 457 14.12 5.73 4.01
N GLU A 458 15.37 5.33 3.79
CA GLU A 458 15.76 4.61 2.58
C GLU A 458 16.40 3.25 2.92
N GLY A 459 16.29 2.32 1.97
CA GLY A 459 16.93 1.01 2.04
C GLY A 459 17.23 0.47 0.64
N LYS A 460 18.11 -0.53 0.56
CA LYS A 460 18.38 -1.24 -0.68
C LYS A 460 17.59 -2.55 -0.69
N LYS A 461 16.73 -2.74 -1.68
CA LYS A 461 15.89 -3.93 -1.81
C LYS A 461 16.73 -5.22 -1.91
N LYS A 462 16.36 -6.26 -1.16
CA LYS A 462 16.87 -7.62 -1.40
C LYS A 462 16.35 -8.15 -2.73
N GLY A 463 17.24 -8.71 -3.55
CA GLY A 463 16.89 -9.22 -4.87
C GLY A 463 15.88 -10.37 -4.92
N ILE A 464 15.60 -11.01 -3.76
CA ILE A 464 14.63 -12.11 -3.65
C ILE A 464 13.17 -11.64 -3.60
N TYR A 465 12.91 -10.35 -3.34
CA TYR A 465 11.54 -9.83 -3.22
C TYR A 465 11.03 -9.33 -4.57
N HIS A 466 9.84 -9.80 -4.93
CA HIS A 466 9.08 -9.26 -6.04
C HIS A 466 8.60 -7.83 -5.74
N PRO A 467 8.42 -6.93 -6.73
CA PRO A 467 7.88 -5.59 -6.49
C PRO A 467 6.57 -5.57 -5.67
N MET A 468 5.66 -6.53 -5.91
CA MET A 468 4.42 -6.65 -5.13
C MET A 468 4.65 -6.97 -3.66
N ASP A 469 5.74 -7.66 -3.29
CA ASP A 469 6.08 -7.93 -1.89
C ASP A 469 6.45 -6.66 -1.14
N LEU A 470 7.02 -5.67 -1.85
CA LEU A 470 7.34 -4.39 -1.24
C LEU A 470 6.07 -3.68 -0.80
N VAL A 471 5.11 -3.48 -1.70
CA VAL A 471 3.85 -2.83 -1.34
C VAL A 471 3.14 -3.58 -0.22
N ALA A 472 3.07 -4.91 -0.32
CA ALA A 472 2.46 -5.77 0.70
C ALA A 472 3.12 -5.62 2.08
N SER A 473 4.45 -5.42 2.16
CA SER A 473 5.15 -5.29 3.43
C SER A 473 4.90 -3.96 4.15
N PHE A 474 4.51 -2.91 3.42
CA PHE A 474 4.14 -1.61 3.98
C PHE A 474 2.64 -1.49 4.29
N LEU A 475 1.79 -2.35 3.70
CA LEU A 475 0.34 -2.32 3.93
C LEU A 475 -0.08 -3.09 5.19
N PRO A 476 -1.07 -2.53 5.93
CA PRO A 476 -1.43 -1.12 5.91
C PRO A 476 -0.35 -0.25 6.57
N ALA A 477 -0.32 1.03 6.20
CA ALA A 477 0.60 1.98 6.82
C ALA A 477 0.40 2.05 8.34
N GLY A 478 1.48 2.24 9.08
CA GLY A 478 1.43 2.37 10.54
C GLY A 478 0.63 3.59 10.99
N THR A 479 0.70 4.68 10.22
CA THR A 479 -0.07 5.92 10.41
C THR A 479 -1.58 5.74 10.24
N LEU A 480 -2.02 4.61 9.66
CA LEU A 480 -3.44 4.26 9.46
C LEU A 480 -3.88 3.01 10.24
N SER A 481 -2.96 2.33 10.92
CA SER A 481 -3.25 1.14 11.73
C SER A 481 -2.95 1.39 13.22
N GLY A 482 -1.73 1.24 13.64
CA GLY A 482 -1.29 1.50 15.01
C GLY A 482 -0.13 0.60 15.44
N ALA A 483 0.18 0.60 16.71
CA ALA A 483 1.32 -0.12 17.28
C ALA A 483 0.91 -0.86 18.59
N PRO A 484 1.19 -2.17 18.70
CA PRO A 484 1.64 -3.14 17.69
C PRO A 484 0.62 -3.35 16.57
N LYS A 485 1.09 -3.43 15.31
CA LYS A 485 0.26 -3.36 14.09
C LYS A 485 -0.91 -4.37 14.08
N ILE A 486 -0.65 -5.66 14.29
CA ILE A 486 -1.68 -6.71 14.21
C ILE A 486 -2.78 -6.48 15.26
N ARG A 487 -2.39 -6.24 16.53
CA ARG A 487 -3.38 -6.01 17.59
C ARG A 487 -4.19 -4.74 17.37
N ALA A 488 -3.57 -3.69 16.82
CA ALA A 488 -4.28 -2.47 16.46
C ALA A 488 -5.32 -2.74 15.36
N MET A 489 -4.99 -3.53 14.35
CA MET A 489 -5.93 -3.93 13.29
C MET A 489 -7.09 -4.78 13.79
N GLU A 490 -6.84 -5.71 14.74
CA GLU A 490 -7.92 -6.47 15.40
C GLU A 490 -8.90 -5.53 16.14
N ILE A 491 -8.38 -4.51 16.85
CA ILE A 491 -9.19 -3.53 17.56
C ILE A 491 -9.95 -2.62 16.59
N ILE A 492 -9.36 -2.25 15.47
CA ILE A 492 -10.03 -1.50 14.41
C ILE A 492 -11.23 -2.30 13.88
N ASP A 493 -11.03 -3.57 13.59
CA ASP A 493 -12.10 -4.43 13.07
C ASP A 493 -13.23 -4.64 14.11
N GLU A 494 -12.87 -4.70 15.40
CA GLU A 494 -13.83 -4.80 16.50
C GLU A 494 -14.70 -3.52 16.68
N LEU A 495 -14.12 -2.34 16.46
CA LEU A 495 -14.76 -1.07 16.81
C LEU A 495 -15.37 -0.31 15.64
N GLU A 496 -14.80 -0.43 14.46
CA GLU A 496 -15.41 0.15 13.25
C GLU A 496 -16.61 -0.69 12.82
N THR A 497 -17.61 -0.04 12.23
CA THR A 497 -18.88 -0.67 11.89
C THR A 497 -18.96 -1.13 10.43
N VAL A 498 -17.96 -0.79 9.62
CA VAL A 498 -17.87 -1.08 8.19
C VAL A 498 -16.45 -1.39 7.79
N ARG A 499 -16.24 -2.19 6.75
CA ARG A 499 -14.93 -2.40 6.15
C ARG A 499 -14.37 -1.10 5.62
N ARG A 500 -13.06 -0.90 5.81
CA ARG A 500 -12.37 0.30 5.30
C ARG A 500 -12.30 0.35 3.78
N GLY A 501 -12.26 -0.80 3.12
CA GLY A 501 -12.07 -0.85 1.67
C GLY A 501 -10.77 -0.16 1.25
N LEU A 502 -10.83 0.82 0.36
CA LEU A 502 -9.65 1.54 -0.12
C LEU A 502 -9.03 2.49 0.91
N TYR A 503 -9.79 2.97 1.92
CA TYR A 503 -9.26 3.87 2.93
C TYR A 503 -8.12 3.22 3.75
N GLY A 504 -6.95 3.87 3.77
CA GLY A 504 -5.74 3.33 4.44
C GLY A 504 -5.02 2.24 3.64
N GLY A 505 -5.43 1.98 2.41
CA GLY A 505 -4.75 1.14 1.44
C GLY A 505 -3.63 1.89 0.71
N ALA A 506 -3.30 1.46 -0.50
CA ALA A 506 -2.28 2.05 -1.36
C ALA A 506 -2.83 2.40 -2.74
N THR A 507 -2.46 3.57 -3.28
CA THR A 507 -2.81 3.99 -4.64
C THR A 507 -1.55 4.48 -5.37
N GLY A 508 -1.35 4.02 -6.60
CA GLY A 508 -0.16 4.37 -7.37
C GLY A 508 0.10 3.45 -8.54
N TYR A 509 1.36 3.16 -8.81
CA TYR A 509 1.75 2.31 -9.93
C TYR A 509 2.97 1.42 -9.63
N ILE A 510 3.09 0.33 -10.38
CA ILE A 510 4.30 -0.49 -10.53
C ILE A 510 4.59 -0.61 -12.02
N ASP A 511 5.76 -0.14 -12.45
CA ASP A 511 6.20 -0.30 -13.83
C ASP A 511 6.88 -1.66 -14.08
N PHE A 512 7.01 -2.05 -15.35
CA PHE A 512 7.60 -3.33 -15.73
C PHE A 512 9.12 -3.44 -15.49
N ASN A 513 9.78 -2.35 -15.09
CA ASN A 513 11.18 -2.37 -14.64
C ASN A 513 11.30 -2.52 -13.12
N GLY A 514 10.16 -2.63 -12.41
CA GLY A 514 10.10 -2.78 -10.97
C GLY A 514 10.13 -1.47 -10.20
N ASN A 515 10.18 -0.31 -10.87
CA ASN A 515 9.98 0.96 -10.20
C ASN A 515 8.52 1.10 -9.77
N MET A 516 8.28 1.76 -8.68
CA MET A 516 6.94 1.99 -8.15
C MET A 516 6.87 3.29 -7.38
N ASP A 517 5.67 3.83 -7.29
CA ASP A 517 5.36 4.97 -6.45
C ASP A 517 3.92 4.84 -5.95
N PHE A 518 3.75 4.57 -4.65
CA PHE A 518 2.45 4.41 -3.98
C PHE A 518 2.31 5.41 -2.84
N CYS A 519 1.19 6.09 -2.81
CA CYS A 519 0.74 6.83 -1.65
C CYS A 519 -0.19 5.99 -0.78
N ILE A 520 -0.41 6.44 0.45
CA ILE A 520 -1.48 5.94 1.30
C ILE A 520 -2.81 6.48 0.77
N THR A 521 -3.82 5.62 0.63
CA THR A 521 -5.16 6.02 0.16
C THR A 521 -5.91 6.74 1.27
N ILE A 522 -5.64 8.02 1.41
CA ILE A 522 -6.31 8.98 2.30
C ILE A 522 -6.68 10.23 1.51
N ARG A 523 -7.53 11.08 2.07
CA ARG A 523 -8.05 12.26 1.35
C ARG A 523 -8.60 11.86 -0.03
N THR A 524 -9.39 10.76 -0.02
CA THR A 524 -9.87 10.08 -1.21
C THR A 524 -11.37 9.93 -1.15
N MET A 525 -12.02 10.22 -2.26
CA MET A 525 -13.43 9.99 -2.52
C MET A 525 -13.56 8.72 -3.36
N ILE A 526 -14.54 7.89 -3.03
CA ILE A 526 -14.94 6.76 -3.84
C ILE A 526 -16.33 7.05 -4.35
N LYS A 527 -16.51 7.20 -5.66
CA LYS A 527 -17.81 7.48 -6.27
C LYS A 527 -18.36 6.23 -6.95
N LYS A 528 -19.57 5.83 -6.58
CA LYS A 528 -20.30 4.72 -7.18
C LYS A 528 -21.74 5.12 -7.43
N GLY A 529 -22.10 5.27 -8.69
CA GLY A 529 -23.38 5.88 -9.09
C GLY A 529 -23.49 7.33 -8.58
N SER A 530 -24.57 7.66 -7.89
CA SER A 530 -24.76 8.98 -7.26
C SER A 530 -24.11 9.12 -5.89
N ARG A 531 -23.57 8.04 -5.31
CA ARG A 531 -23.01 8.07 -3.95
C ARG A 531 -21.50 8.29 -3.99
N VAL A 532 -21.04 9.16 -3.08
CA VAL A 532 -19.62 9.41 -2.80
C VAL A 532 -19.34 9.06 -1.35
N TYR A 533 -18.34 8.22 -1.14
CA TYR A 533 -17.91 7.77 0.17
C TYR A 533 -16.63 8.48 0.54
N LEU A 534 -16.62 9.13 1.71
CA LEU A 534 -15.47 9.81 2.30
C LEU A 534 -15.13 9.13 3.62
N GLN A 535 -13.87 8.83 3.87
CA GLN A 535 -13.44 8.24 5.13
C GLN A 535 -12.20 8.95 5.67
N ALA A 536 -12.19 9.20 6.97
CA ALA A 536 -11.03 9.73 7.67
C ALA A 536 -10.99 9.19 9.10
N GLY A 537 -9.81 9.27 9.74
CA GLY A 537 -9.60 8.80 11.08
C GLY A 537 -8.63 9.68 11.88
N ALA A 538 -8.65 9.49 13.18
CA ALA A 538 -7.75 10.10 14.13
C ALA A 538 -6.94 9.02 14.87
N GLY A 539 -5.69 9.35 15.21
CA GLY A 539 -4.80 8.50 15.99
C GLY A 539 -5.09 8.60 17.49
N ILE A 540 -5.57 7.51 18.07
CA ILE A 540 -5.97 7.49 19.49
C ILE A 540 -4.81 7.00 20.35
N VAL A 541 -4.42 7.83 21.32
CA VAL A 541 -3.39 7.57 22.34
C VAL A 541 -3.99 7.68 23.76
N ALA A 542 -3.19 7.40 24.79
CA ALA A 542 -3.66 7.42 26.18
C ALA A 542 -4.31 8.75 26.61
N ASP A 543 -3.75 9.87 26.14
CA ASP A 543 -4.18 11.22 26.49
C ASP A 543 -5.24 11.80 25.54
N SER A 544 -5.69 11.04 24.54
CA SER A 544 -6.72 11.47 23.57
C SER A 544 -8.01 11.88 24.29
N ILE A 545 -8.58 13.00 23.83
CA ILE A 545 -9.86 13.53 24.31
C ILE A 545 -10.92 13.19 23.24
N PRO A 546 -11.96 12.40 23.58
CA PRO A 546 -12.94 11.91 22.62
C PRO A 546 -13.51 12.96 21.67
N ASP A 547 -13.89 14.11 22.22
CA ASP A 547 -14.47 15.22 21.44
C ASP A 547 -13.48 15.84 20.45
N ASN A 548 -12.20 15.93 20.82
CA ASN A 548 -11.16 16.47 19.94
C ASN A 548 -10.87 15.51 18.80
N GLU A 549 -10.79 14.20 19.09
CA GLU A 549 -10.54 13.17 18.07
C GLU A 549 -11.70 13.07 17.07
N TYR A 550 -12.94 13.16 17.56
CA TYR A 550 -14.12 13.25 16.68
C TYR A 550 -14.05 14.47 15.76
N GLN A 551 -13.72 15.64 16.34
CA GLN A 551 -13.62 16.88 15.58
C GLN A 551 -12.48 16.83 14.56
N GLU A 552 -11.32 16.25 14.90
CA GLU A 552 -10.21 16.03 13.99
C GLU A 552 -10.63 15.17 12.79
N CYS A 553 -11.33 14.07 13.08
CA CYS A 553 -11.86 13.19 12.06
C CYS A 553 -12.84 13.92 11.13
N CYS A 554 -13.77 14.70 11.69
CA CYS A 554 -14.70 15.54 10.92
C CYS A 554 -13.95 16.56 10.07
N ASN A 555 -12.95 17.26 10.62
CA ASN A 555 -12.17 18.25 9.88
C ASN A 555 -11.46 17.63 8.66
N LYS A 556 -10.92 16.42 8.81
CA LYS A 556 -10.29 15.67 7.72
C LYS A 556 -11.29 15.28 6.63
N VAL A 557 -12.52 14.87 6.99
CA VAL A 557 -13.59 14.59 6.03
C VAL A 557 -14.07 15.88 5.35
N MET A 558 -14.26 16.96 6.12
CA MET A 558 -14.69 18.26 5.60
C MET A 558 -13.75 18.84 4.55
N ALA A 559 -12.45 18.57 4.65
CA ALA A 559 -11.49 18.98 3.61
C ALA A 559 -11.84 18.43 2.20
N LEU A 560 -12.53 17.28 2.16
CA LEU A 560 -13.05 16.69 0.92
C LEU A 560 -14.51 17.11 0.68
N ALA A 561 -15.34 17.12 1.72
CA ALA A 561 -16.76 17.39 1.60
C ALA A 561 -17.05 18.79 1.02
N LYS A 562 -16.18 19.77 1.23
CA LYS A 562 -16.27 21.11 0.63
C LYS A 562 -16.27 21.12 -0.90
N THR A 563 -15.78 20.07 -1.54
CA THR A 563 -15.91 19.89 -2.99
C THR A 563 -17.27 19.36 -3.41
N LEU A 564 -18.10 18.91 -2.48
CA LEU A 564 -19.34 18.20 -2.75
C LEU A 564 -20.58 18.96 -2.29
N VAL A 565 -20.50 19.61 -1.13
CA VAL A 565 -21.64 20.22 -0.46
C VAL A 565 -21.38 21.71 -0.21
N GLU A 566 -22.45 22.49 -0.19
CA GLU A 566 -22.39 23.91 0.17
C GLU A 566 -22.00 24.10 1.64
N GLU A 567 -21.34 25.20 1.97
CA GLU A 567 -20.82 25.47 3.32
C GLU A 567 -21.93 25.47 4.40
N GLU A 568 -23.16 25.79 4.03
CA GLU A 568 -24.31 25.80 4.94
C GLU A 568 -24.71 24.40 5.45
N GLN A 569 -24.27 23.32 4.80
CA GLN A 569 -24.55 21.92 5.17
C GLN A 569 -23.43 21.26 5.97
N LEU A 570 -22.27 21.89 6.05
CA LEU A 570 -21.08 21.40 6.74
C LEU A 570 -21.06 21.83 8.22
#